data_6b32e0a6fc03ff36e7ecef0d48480460
#
_entry.id   6b32e0a6fc03ff36e7ecef0d48480460
#
_cell.length_a   1.000
_cell.length_b   1.000
_cell.length_c   1.000
_cell.angle_alpha   90.00
_cell.angle_beta   90.00
_cell.angle_gamma   90.00
#
_symmetry.space_group_name_H-M   'P 1'
#
loop_
_entity.id
_entity.type
_entity.pdbx_description
1 polymer ?
#
loop_
_entity_poly.entity_id
_entity_poly.type
_entity_poly.pdbx_seq_one_letter_code
_entity_poly.pdbx_strand_id
1 'polypeptide(L)'
;MVLVIKLVGEPDCFTSNLINIGSRTVLFIVCAMASFMGLLNSYREICKDREIIFREASVGVSLLATVLSKAITLFLVEAVQAGILTAGFVEIIHIPQNHLLLDTNVEIFITIFLLMAASSAMGLLVSASLKSSEAAVLLVLVLIIGQVVFSGVMFSMTGALTAISY
;
A
#
# COMPACT_ATOMS: atom_id res chain seq x y z
N MET A 1 -8.52 -1.00 -10.06
CA MET A 1 -7.35 -1.83 -9.76
C MET A 1 -7.37 -3.16 -10.50
N VAL A 2 -8.34 -4.04 -10.26
CA VAL A 2 -8.50 -5.31 -10.97
C VAL A 2 -8.43 -5.13 -12.50
N LEU A 3 -9.02 -4.05 -13.02
CA LEU A 3 -9.02 -3.71 -14.45
C LEU A 3 -7.60 -3.37 -14.97
N VAL A 4 -6.75 -2.74 -14.16
CA VAL A 4 -5.35 -2.44 -14.54
C VAL A 4 -4.51 -3.72 -14.54
N ILE A 5 -4.72 -4.62 -13.59
CA ILE A 5 -4.07 -5.93 -13.58
C ILE A 5 -4.45 -6.73 -14.85
N LYS A 6 -5.72 -6.67 -15.26
CA LYS A 6 -6.19 -7.32 -16.48
C LYS A 6 -5.62 -6.71 -17.77
N LEU A 7 -5.27 -5.42 -17.73
CA LEU A 7 -4.74 -4.71 -18.90
C LEU A 7 -3.23 -4.88 -19.08
N VAL A 8 -2.49 -5.06 -17.98
CA VAL A 8 -1.03 -5.13 -17.97
C VAL A 8 -0.53 -6.54 -17.74
N GLY A 9 -1.32 -7.40 -17.05
CA GLY A 9 -0.95 -8.77 -16.73
C GLY A 9 -1.18 -9.72 -17.89
N GLU A 10 -0.11 -10.35 -18.39
CA GLU A 10 -0.25 -11.55 -19.23
C GLU A 10 -0.52 -12.76 -18.32
N PRO A 11 -1.54 -13.61 -18.63
CA PRO A 11 -1.93 -14.72 -17.74
C PRO A 11 -0.80 -15.73 -17.47
N ASP A 12 0.16 -15.87 -18.39
CA ASP A 12 1.25 -16.84 -18.32
C ASP A 12 2.61 -16.27 -17.91
N CYS A 13 2.66 -15.04 -17.38
CA CYS A 13 3.92 -14.39 -17.06
C CYS A 13 4.72 -15.08 -15.93
N PHE A 14 4.10 -15.93 -15.11
CA PHE A 14 4.75 -16.71 -14.05
C PHE A 14 5.06 -18.17 -14.41
N THR A 15 4.61 -18.63 -15.57
CA THR A 15 4.76 -20.06 -15.99
C THR A 15 6.07 -20.32 -16.74
N SER A 16 6.78 -19.30 -17.21
CA SER A 16 8.05 -19.46 -17.91
C SER A 16 9.22 -19.53 -16.91
N ASN A 17 10.11 -20.52 -17.08
CA ASN A 17 11.33 -20.74 -16.27
C ASN A 17 12.39 -19.63 -16.38
N LEU A 18 12.13 -18.57 -17.11
CA LEU A 18 12.99 -17.40 -17.25
C LEU A 18 12.42 -16.28 -16.36
N ILE A 19 13.31 -15.55 -15.68
CA ILE A 19 12.95 -14.33 -14.95
C ILE A 19 12.37 -13.35 -15.97
N ASN A 20 11.05 -13.38 -16.13
CA ASN A 20 10.35 -12.52 -17.08
C ASN A 20 10.28 -11.08 -16.51
N ILE A 21 10.74 -10.13 -17.29
CA ILE A 21 10.58 -8.69 -17.00
C ILE A 21 9.10 -8.38 -16.76
N GLY A 22 8.17 -9.08 -17.43
CA GLY A 22 6.72 -8.97 -17.25
C GLY A 22 6.25 -9.27 -15.82
N SER A 23 6.69 -10.39 -15.23
CA SER A 23 6.31 -10.79 -13.86
C SER A 23 6.73 -9.74 -12.83
N ARG A 24 7.94 -9.23 -12.99
CA ARG A 24 8.50 -8.20 -12.10
C ARG A 24 7.71 -6.89 -12.19
N THR A 25 7.33 -6.50 -13.40
CA THR A 25 6.54 -5.30 -13.65
C THR A 25 5.12 -5.43 -13.07
N VAL A 26 4.47 -6.58 -13.24
CA VAL A 26 3.12 -6.83 -12.70
C VAL A 26 3.13 -6.79 -11.17
N LEU A 27 4.07 -7.47 -10.52
CA LEU A 27 4.22 -7.43 -9.06
C LEU A 27 4.47 -6.00 -8.56
N PHE A 28 5.34 -5.26 -9.24
CA PHE A 28 5.59 -3.87 -8.90
C PHE A 28 4.32 -3.01 -8.98
N ILE A 29 3.54 -3.15 -10.06
CA ILE A 29 2.30 -2.40 -10.23
C ILE A 29 1.31 -2.72 -9.12
N VAL A 30 1.15 -4.00 -8.75
CA VAL A 30 0.25 -4.42 -7.66
C VAL A 30 0.70 -3.82 -6.32
N CYS A 31 2.00 -3.90 -6.01
CA CYS A 31 2.55 -3.33 -4.78
C CYS A 31 2.42 -1.79 -4.74
N ALA A 32 2.71 -1.11 -5.85
CA ALA A 32 2.56 0.34 -5.95
C ALA A 32 1.11 0.78 -5.76
N MET A 33 0.17 0.05 -6.35
CA MET A 33 -1.25 0.32 -6.20
C MET A 33 -1.76 0.05 -4.78
N ALA A 34 -1.31 -1.03 -4.13
CA ALA A 34 -1.64 -1.33 -2.75
C ALA A 34 -1.13 -0.21 -1.80
N SER A 35 0.12 0.21 -1.95
CA SER A 35 0.69 1.32 -1.19
C SER A 35 -0.08 2.63 -1.41
N PHE A 36 -0.44 2.92 -2.65
CA PHE A 36 -1.21 4.11 -3.00
C PHE A 36 -2.57 4.12 -2.33
N MET A 37 -3.28 2.99 -2.32
CA MET A 37 -4.57 2.85 -1.64
C MET A 37 -4.46 3.06 -0.14
N GLY A 38 -3.48 2.44 0.54
CA GLY A 38 -3.26 2.63 1.97
C GLY A 38 -2.99 4.09 2.33
N LEU A 39 -2.12 4.78 1.58
CA LEU A 39 -1.83 6.20 1.76
C LEU A 39 -3.09 7.07 1.55
N LEU A 40 -3.86 6.82 0.48
CA LEU A 40 -5.07 7.60 0.19
C LEU A 40 -6.20 7.40 1.20
N ASN A 41 -6.30 6.23 1.81
CA ASN A 41 -7.31 5.98 2.84
C ASN A 41 -7.01 6.77 4.12
N SER A 42 -5.74 7.00 4.44
CA SER A 42 -5.31 7.44 5.77
C SER A 42 -4.87 8.91 5.87
N TYR A 43 -4.43 9.55 4.78
CA TYR A 43 -3.80 10.88 4.80
C TYR A 43 -4.68 12.01 5.36
N ARG A 44 -6.00 11.88 5.34
CA ARG A 44 -6.94 12.91 5.81
C ARG A 44 -7.55 12.61 7.16
N GLU A 45 -7.39 11.39 7.69
CA GLU A 45 -8.14 10.89 8.83
C GLU A 45 -7.93 11.68 10.14
N ILE A 46 -6.74 12.18 10.37
CA ILE A 46 -6.44 12.99 11.56
C ILE A 46 -6.62 14.48 11.27
N CYS A 47 -6.18 14.94 10.09
CA CYS A 47 -6.31 16.36 9.71
C CYS A 47 -7.76 16.86 9.73
N LYS A 48 -8.70 16.07 9.20
CA LYS A 48 -10.11 16.47 9.10
C LYS A 48 -10.78 16.64 10.46
N ASP A 49 -10.38 15.83 11.44
CA ASP A 49 -11.01 15.76 12.75
C ASP A 49 -10.17 16.46 13.83
N ARG A 50 -9.14 17.20 13.44
CA ARG A 50 -8.17 17.80 14.37
C ARG A 50 -8.80 18.66 15.44
N GLU A 51 -9.76 19.50 15.08
CA GLU A 51 -10.45 20.37 16.05
C GLU A 51 -11.29 19.56 17.05
N ILE A 52 -11.91 18.49 16.59
CA ILE A 52 -12.68 17.58 17.43
C ILE A 52 -11.76 16.86 18.40
N ILE A 53 -10.65 16.36 17.91
CA ILE A 53 -9.62 15.64 18.70
C ILE A 53 -9.07 16.55 19.82
N PHE A 54 -8.80 17.82 19.53
CA PHE A 54 -8.34 18.77 20.55
C PHE A 54 -9.42 19.06 21.61
N ARG A 55 -10.68 19.16 21.23
CA ARG A 55 -11.79 19.34 22.14
C ARG A 55 -11.99 18.12 23.04
N GLU A 56 -11.96 16.91 22.48
CA GLU A 56 -12.04 15.67 23.22
C GLU A 56 -10.86 15.49 24.19
N ALA A 57 -9.66 15.86 23.80
CA ALA A 57 -8.48 15.84 24.66
C ALA A 57 -8.64 16.79 25.85
N SER A 58 -9.29 17.94 25.68
CA SER A 58 -9.53 18.90 26.77
C SER A 58 -10.54 18.38 27.82
N VAL A 59 -11.39 17.42 27.45
CA VAL A 59 -12.38 16.78 28.34
C VAL A 59 -11.81 15.48 28.96
N GLY A 60 -10.55 15.12 28.65
CA GLY A 60 -9.87 13.99 29.27
C GLY A 60 -9.84 12.70 28.43
N VAL A 61 -10.31 12.73 27.18
CA VAL A 61 -10.17 11.58 26.26
C VAL A 61 -8.70 11.44 25.84
N SER A 62 -8.15 10.24 25.96
CA SER A 62 -6.76 10.00 25.58
C SER A 62 -6.58 10.07 24.07
N LEU A 63 -5.59 10.86 23.63
CA LEU A 63 -5.24 11.01 22.21
C LEU A 63 -4.87 9.69 21.54
N LEU A 64 -4.24 8.79 22.31
CA LEU A 64 -3.90 7.44 21.86
C LEU A 64 -5.14 6.61 21.53
N ALA A 65 -6.20 6.70 22.34
CA ALA A 65 -7.43 5.97 22.08
C ALA A 65 -8.09 6.40 20.76
N THR A 66 -8.09 7.71 20.48
CA THR A 66 -8.65 8.25 19.23
C THR A 66 -7.85 7.79 18.01
N VAL A 67 -6.50 7.88 18.07
CA VAL A 67 -5.65 7.43 16.96
C VAL A 67 -5.76 5.92 16.74
N LEU A 68 -5.79 5.14 17.81
CA LEU A 68 -5.92 3.68 17.74
C LEU A 68 -7.27 3.25 17.14
N SER A 69 -8.35 3.91 17.54
CA SER A 69 -9.69 3.69 16.97
C SER A 69 -9.70 3.90 15.44
N LYS A 70 -9.09 4.99 14.98
CA LYS A 70 -8.96 5.27 13.54
C LYS A 70 -8.09 4.24 12.82
N ALA A 71 -6.97 3.84 13.40
CA ALA A 71 -6.10 2.82 12.84
C ALA A 71 -6.82 1.46 12.71
N ILE A 72 -7.57 1.04 13.72
CA ILE A 72 -8.35 -0.22 13.68
C ILE A 72 -9.40 -0.17 12.56
N THR A 73 -10.12 0.95 12.44
CA THR A 73 -11.12 1.12 11.37
C THR A 73 -10.47 1.05 9.99
N LEU A 74 -9.32 1.70 9.81
CA LEU A 74 -8.56 1.63 8.54
C LEU A 74 -8.10 0.21 8.23
N PHE A 75 -7.55 -0.51 9.20
CA PHE A 75 -7.11 -1.89 9.00
C PHE A 75 -8.25 -2.84 8.60
N LEU A 76 -9.46 -2.64 9.13
CA LEU A 76 -10.64 -3.40 8.70
C LEU A 76 -11.00 -3.13 7.24
N VAL A 77 -11.00 -1.87 6.84
CA VAL A 77 -11.26 -1.48 5.44
C VAL A 77 -10.18 -2.04 4.52
N GLU A 78 -8.92 -1.96 4.92
CA GLU A 78 -7.78 -2.47 4.16
C GLU A 78 -7.80 -3.99 4.02
N ALA A 79 -8.23 -4.71 5.05
CA ALA A 79 -8.40 -6.16 4.97
C ALA A 79 -9.41 -6.56 3.89
N VAL A 80 -10.53 -5.84 3.80
CA VAL A 80 -11.52 -6.06 2.74
C VAL A 80 -10.95 -5.71 1.36
N GLN A 81 -10.27 -4.58 1.25
CA GLN A 81 -9.65 -4.14 0.00
C GLN A 81 -8.55 -5.10 -0.46
N ALA A 82 -7.70 -5.58 0.45
CA ALA A 82 -6.67 -6.57 0.17
C ALA A 82 -7.29 -7.89 -0.30
N GLY A 83 -8.41 -8.33 0.29
CA GLY A 83 -9.14 -9.52 -0.14
C GLY A 83 -9.65 -9.40 -1.57
N ILE A 84 -10.27 -8.28 -1.93
CA ILE A 84 -10.77 -8.01 -3.29
C ILE A 84 -9.61 -7.96 -4.29
N LEU A 85 -8.50 -7.34 -3.91
CA LEU A 85 -7.33 -7.20 -4.78
C LEU A 85 -6.63 -8.54 -5.01
N THR A 86 -6.51 -9.36 -3.96
CA THR A 86 -5.96 -10.73 -4.05
C THR A 86 -6.83 -11.62 -4.91
N ALA A 87 -8.15 -11.61 -4.70
CA ALA A 87 -9.08 -12.40 -5.52
C ALA A 87 -8.96 -12.02 -7.01
N GLY A 88 -8.96 -10.71 -7.32
CA GLY A 88 -8.78 -10.24 -8.69
C GLY A 88 -7.42 -10.59 -9.29
N PHE A 89 -6.35 -10.62 -8.48
CA PHE A 89 -5.02 -11.01 -8.93
C PHE A 89 -4.94 -12.49 -9.28
N VAL A 90 -5.48 -13.34 -8.41
CA VAL A 90 -5.48 -14.81 -8.58
C VAL A 90 -6.35 -15.26 -9.77
N GLU A 91 -7.47 -14.57 -10.02
CA GLU A 91 -8.34 -14.89 -11.18
C GLU A 91 -7.70 -14.52 -12.53
N ILE A 92 -6.87 -13.48 -12.57
CA ILE A 92 -6.31 -12.97 -13.83
C ILE A 92 -4.98 -13.64 -14.16
N ILE A 93 -4.19 -13.98 -13.16
CA ILE A 93 -2.83 -14.46 -13.31
C ILE A 93 -2.74 -15.90 -12.81
N HIS A 94 -2.31 -16.80 -13.71
CA HIS A 94 -2.00 -18.18 -13.35
C HIS A 94 -0.71 -18.24 -12.54
N ILE A 95 -0.84 -18.37 -11.22
CA ILE A 95 0.30 -18.43 -10.29
C ILE A 95 0.69 -19.90 -10.12
N PRO A 96 1.98 -20.27 -10.28
CA PRO A 96 2.44 -21.61 -9.97
C PRO A 96 2.22 -21.88 -8.46
N GLN A 97 1.60 -23.00 -8.13
CA GLN A 97 1.25 -23.40 -6.76
C GLN A 97 2.48 -23.95 -6.02
N ASN A 98 3.54 -23.18 -5.93
CA ASN A 98 4.72 -23.51 -5.13
C ASN A 98 4.57 -22.84 -3.75
N HIS A 99 4.09 -23.59 -2.79
CA HIS A 99 3.90 -23.12 -1.43
C HIS A 99 5.27 -22.94 -0.72
N LEU A 100 5.46 -21.79 -0.07
CA LEU A 100 6.60 -21.58 0.83
C LEU A 100 6.24 -22.02 2.27
N LEU A 101 5.15 -21.52 2.81
CA LEU A 101 4.68 -21.82 4.18
C LEU A 101 3.17 -22.06 4.24
N LEU A 102 2.38 -21.32 3.46
CA LEU A 102 0.91 -21.36 3.40
C LEU A 102 0.48 -21.48 1.94
N ASP A 103 -0.83 -21.65 1.72
CA ASP A 103 -1.38 -21.56 0.35
C ASP A 103 -0.98 -20.23 -0.30
N THR A 104 -0.54 -20.29 -1.55
CA THR A 104 -0.04 -19.11 -2.30
C THR A 104 -1.01 -17.92 -2.25
N ASN A 105 -2.31 -18.19 -2.26
CA ASN A 105 -3.34 -17.15 -2.17
C ASN A 105 -3.31 -16.41 -0.83
N VAL A 106 -3.07 -17.15 0.26
CA VAL A 106 -2.98 -16.58 1.62
C VAL A 106 -1.70 -15.76 1.79
N GLU A 107 -0.59 -16.23 1.23
CA GLU A 107 0.68 -15.50 1.25
C GLU A 107 0.57 -14.15 0.52
N ILE A 108 -0.07 -14.15 -0.65
CA ILE A 108 -0.31 -12.92 -1.43
C ILE A 108 -1.24 -11.97 -0.66
N PHE A 109 -2.33 -12.50 -0.07
CA PHE A 109 -3.24 -11.70 0.74
C PHE A 109 -2.52 -11.03 1.91
N ILE A 110 -1.75 -11.78 2.69
CA ILE A 110 -1.00 -11.25 3.84
C ILE A 110 0.00 -10.19 3.38
N THR A 111 0.71 -10.42 2.29
CA THR A 111 1.70 -9.47 1.76
C THR A 111 1.04 -8.16 1.34
N ILE A 112 -0.05 -8.22 0.58
CA ILE A 112 -0.80 -7.04 0.15
C ILE A 112 -1.39 -6.30 1.35
N PHE A 113 -1.99 -7.03 2.29
CA PHE A 113 -2.57 -6.45 3.50
C PHE A 113 -1.52 -5.72 4.35
N LEU A 114 -0.37 -6.36 4.63
CA LEU A 114 0.71 -5.75 5.39
C LEU A 114 1.29 -4.51 4.69
N LEU A 115 1.39 -4.56 3.37
CA LEU A 115 1.86 -3.41 2.58
C LEU A 115 0.88 -2.24 2.66
N MET A 116 -0.43 -2.50 2.56
CA MET A 116 -1.47 -1.47 2.73
C MET A 116 -1.44 -0.90 4.15
N ALA A 117 -1.34 -1.76 5.18
CA ALA A 117 -1.29 -1.37 6.58
C ALA A 117 -0.04 -0.51 6.90
N ALA A 118 1.11 -0.86 6.36
CA ALA A 118 2.32 -0.05 6.49
C ALA A 118 2.18 1.32 5.83
N SER A 119 1.60 1.36 4.63
CA SER A 119 1.36 2.61 3.89
C SER A 119 0.33 3.49 4.59
N SER A 120 -0.73 2.92 5.16
CA SER A 120 -1.71 3.68 5.92
C SER A 120 -1.16 4.22 7.23
N ALA A 121 -0.28 3.48 7.90
CA ALA A 121 0.43 4.00 9.08
C ALA A 121 1.28 5.24 8.73
N MET A 122 1.98 5.20 7.58
CA MET A 122 2.68 6.38 7.06
C MET A 122 1.73 7.53 6.74
N GLY A 123 0.58 7.26 6.12
CA GLY A 123 -0.43 8.27 5.83
C GLY A 123 -1.04 8.90 7.10
N LEU A 124 -1.25 8.12 8.16
CA LEU A 124 -1.67 8.64 9.47
C LEU A 124 -0.60 9.55 10.08
N LEU A 125 0.68 9.20 9.98
CA LEU A 125 1.79 10.06 10.43
C LEU A 125 1.81 11.40 9.67
N VAL A 126 1.62 11.36 8.35
CA VAL A 126 1.50 12.57 7.53
C VAL A 126 0.31 13.40 7.99
N SER A 127 -0.85 12.77 8.18
CA SER A 127 -2.07 13.42 8.64
C SER A 127 -1.91 14.06 10.03
N ALA A 128 -1.19 13.43 10.92
CA ALA A 128 -0.91 13.96 12.27
C ALA A 128 0.05 15.15 12.24
N SER A 129 1.03 15.13 11.34
CA SER A 129 2.09 16.14 11.25
C SER A 129 1.63 17.46 10.64
N LEU A 130 0.61 17.43 9.78
CA LEU A 130 0.17 18.58 9.00
C LEU A 130 -1.11 19.20 9.56
N LYS A 131 -1.23 20.53 9.39
CA LYS A 131 -2.39 21.31 9.88
C LYS A 131 -3.53 21.39 8.84
N SER A 132 -3.20 21.23 7.54
CA SER A 132 -4.17 21.34 6.46
C SER A 132 -4.22 20.08 5.61
N SER A 133 -5.42 19.69 5.19
CA SER A 133 -5.61 18.54 4.29
C SER A 133 -4.96 18.75 2.93
N GLU A 134 -4.84 20.00 2.46
CA GLU A 134 -4.20 20.33 1.19
C GLU A 134 -2.69 20.04 1.22
N ALA A 135 -2.01 20.43 2.30
CA ALA A 135 -0.60 20.13 2.48
C ALA A 135 -0.37 18.59 2.61
N ALA A 136 -1.31 17.88 3.22
CA ALA A 136 -1.25 16.41 3.34
C ALA A 136 -1.29 15.73 1.97
N VAL A 137 -2.15 16.20 1.04
CA VAL A 137 -2.20 15.69 -0.35
C VAL A 137 -0.85 15.85 -1.04
N LEU A 138 -0.25 17.03 -0.97
CA LEU A 138 1.04 17.31 -1.62
C LEU A 138 2.14 16.40 -1.08
N LEU A 139 2.21 16.22 0.24
CA LEU A 139 3.22 15.35 0.85
C LEU A 139 3.02 13.88 0.47
N VAL A 140 1.78 13.40 0.40
CA VAL A 140 1.46 12.05 -0.06
C VAL A 140 1.88 11.84 -1.51
N LEU A 141 1.65 12.81 -2.38
CA LEU A 141 2.10 12.73 -3.77
C LEU A 141 3.62 12.62 -3.87
N VAL A 142 4.36 13.39 -3.06
CA VAL A 142 5.83 13.30 -3.00
C VAL A 142 6.28 11.91 -2.50
N LEU A 143 5.61 11.35 -1.49
CA LEU A 143 5.91 10.01 -1.00
C LEU A 143 5.66 8.93 -2.06
N ILE A 144 4.57 9.02 -2.81
CA ILE A 144 4.25 8.08 -3.88
C ILE A 144 5.29 8.16 -5.00
N ILE A 145 5.63 9.37 -5.45
CA ILE A 145 6.67 9.57 -6.46
C ILE A 145 8.00 8.99 -5.96
N GLY A 146 8.36 9.26 -4.71
CA GLY A 146 9.54 8.69 -4.07
C GLY A 146 9.53 7.16 -4.12
N GLN A 147 8.44 6.50 -3.70
CA GLN A 147 8.33 5.04 -3.76
C GLN A 147 8.52 4.48 -5.17
N VAL A 148 7.93 5.12 -6.18
CA VAL A 148 8.05 4.69 -7.58
C VAL A 148 9.49 4.86 -8.09
N VAL A 149 10.13 5.99 -7.79
CA VAL A 149 11.51 6.26 -8.20
C VAL A 149 12.51 5.30 -7.54
N PHE A 150 12.38 5.08 -6.23
CA PHE A 150 13.29 4.21 -5.46
C PHE A 150 13.01 2.71 -5.63
N SER A 151 11.94 2.32 -6.30
CA SER A 151 11.62 0.90 -6.54
C SER A 151 12.63 0.17 -7.46
N GLY A 152 13.42 0.92 -8.23
CA GLY A 152 14.42 0.35 -9.15
C GLY A 152 13.83 -0.43 -10.35
N VAL A 153 12.51 -0.48 -10.49
CA VAL A 153 11.84 -1.20 -11.59
C VAL A 153 11.79 -0.36 -12.87
N MET A 154 11.54 0.94 -12.72
CA MET A 154 11.43 1.86 -13.87
C MET A 154 12.78 2.44 -14.31
N PHE A 155 13.73 2.56 -13.38
CA PHE A 155 15.05 3.12 -13.67
C PHE A 155 16.13 2.16 -13.20
N SER A 156 17.05 1.80 -14.09
CA SER A 156 18.27 1.08 -13.68
C SER A 156 19.15 2.04 -12.87
N MET A 157 19.16 1.84 -11.55
CA MET A 157 19.96 2.65 -10.65
C MET A 157 21.41 2.24 -10.76
N THR A 158 22.30 3.21 -11.04
CA THR A 158 23.75 3.00 -11.08
C THR A 158 24.44 3.74 -9.94
N GLY A 159 25.43 3.15 -9.33
CA GLY A 159 26.26 3.77 -8.28
C GLY A 159 25.70 3.65 -6.86
N ALA A 160 25.81 4.72 -6.07
CA ALA A 160 25.45 4.71 -4.64
C ALA A 160 23.96 4.42 -4.36
N LEU A 161 23.07 4.66 -5.32
CA LEU A 161 21.64 4.42 -5.17
C LEU A 161 21.27 2.94 -5.27
N THR A 162 22.12 2.09 -5.86
CA THR A 162 21.90 0.62 -5.88
C THR A 162 21.95 0.02 -4.48
N ALA A 163 22.72 0.62 -3.56
CA ALA A 163 22.83 0.15 -2.18
C ALA A 163 21.54 0.40 -1.35
N ILE A 164 20.67 1.30 -1.81
CA ILE A 164 19.43 1.66 -1.12
C ILE A 164 18.21 0.86 -1.68
N SER A 165 18.35 0.35 -2.92
CA SER A 165 17.27 -0.39 -3.60
C SER A 165 17.29 -1.92 -3.39
N TYR A 166 18.30 -2.44 -2.65
CA TYR A 166 18.41 -3.85 -2.27
C TYR A 166 17.93 -4.11 -0.85
#